data_3071414ff34e60fd523784b5e50c39f6
#
_entry.id   3071414ff34e60fd523784b5e50c39f6
#
_cell.length_a   1.000
_cell.length_b   1.000
_cell.length_c   1.000
_cell.angle_alpha   90.00
_cell.angle_beta   90.00
_cell.angle_gamma   90.00
#
_symmetry.space_group_name_H-M   'P 1'
#
loop_
_entity.id
_entity.type
_entity.pdbx_description
1 polymer ?
#
loop_
_entity_poly.entity_id
_entity_poly.type
_entity_poly.pdbx_seq_one_letter_code
_entity_poly.pdbx_strand_id
1 'polypeptide(L)'
;MDFEIKIMTPAERSYCYTGSQQLDKQTGCIGHLRGDMDRSGSGFFTSWEDHCGELKTQAFKDEFDDFINALRFDERYDGIFKNRSSLSRYCYEHKESVFAEDFIPQYGFRVDTPEYAYLLRLNPMQGDYNLYIYCYRREMLKQHMEKTARGICFLDTSGKERFRIPDGDSIRVTRPDGSHSDHTCRYIDENRAEIGYGVDNLYHMTQFAEWMARNGNTYVPLRSSLPKQCYSLLLDTGNVVILKRGETGYYKTDIPHTSKEEARALVEEYNRKLGVTRAQEEAMKGGSMFGFDKPIADPANYDAQGQPLKRREKDRGDAR
;
A
#
# COMPACT_ATOMS: atom_id res chain seq x y z
N MET A 1 -8.02 27.46 -9.93
CA MET A 1 -8.64 26.10 -10.13
C MET A 1 -9.15 25.60 -8.80
N ASP A 2 -10.36 25.01 -8.74
CA ASP A 2 -10.90 24.39 -7.53
C ASP A 2 -10.77 22.88 -7.64
N PHE A 3 -10.16 22.25 -6.62
CA PHE A 3 -10.04 20.82 -6.50
C PHE A 3 -10.07 20.41 -5.04
N GLU A 4 -10.30 19.14 -4.78
CA GLU A 4 -10.27 18.55 -3.44
C GLU A 4 -9.09 17.59 -3.34
N ILE A 5 -8.34 17.67 -2.24
CA ILE A 5 -7.28 16.70 -1.94
C ILE A 5 -7.91 15.58 -1.12
N LYS A 6 -7.91 14.37 -1.68
CA LYS A 6 -8.47 13.17 -1.07
C LYS A 6 -7.36 12.22 -0.66
N ILE A 7 -7.59 11.46 0.38
CA ILE A 7 -6.69 10.35 0.73
C ILE A 7 -6.88 9.22 -0.29
N MET A 8 -5.77 8.70 -0.81
CA MET A 8 -5.83 7.56 -1.73
C MET A 8 -6.42 6.32 -1.05
N THR A 9 -7.33 5.68 -1.75
CA THR A 9 -7.81 4.35 -1.36
C THR A 9 -6.71 3.29 -1.52
N PRO A 10 -6.79 2.14 -0.85
CA PRO A 10 -5.84 1.04 -1.06
C PRO A 10 -5.69 0.61 -2.52
N ALA A 11 -6.78 0.63 -3.30
CA ALA A 11 -6.74 0.34 -4.72
C ALA A 11 -5.92 1.38 -5.51
N GLU A 12 -6.14 2.68 -5.24
CA GLU A 12 -5.40 3.77 -5.89
C GLU A 12 -3.90 3.73 -5.58
N ARG A 13 -3.52 3.31 -4.38
CA ARG A 13 -2.10 3.16 -4.00
C ARG A 13 -1.35 2.20 -4.92
N SER A 14 -2.02 1.15 -5.41
CA SER A 14 -1.42 0.19 -6.33
C SER A 14 -1.07 0.80 -7.70
N TYR A 15 -1.70 1.92 -8.06
CA TYR A 15 -1.43 2.66 -9.30
C TYR A 15 -0.27 3.65 -9.19
N CYS A 16 0.31 3.85 -8.02
CA CYS A 16 1.53 4.63 -7.82
C CYS A 16 2.82 3.90 -8.25
N TYR A 17 2.69 2.79 -8.97
CA TYR A 17 3.78 2.02 -9.54
C TYR A 17 3.49 1.80 -11.01
N THR A 18 4.18 2.55 -11.84
CA THR A 18 4.17 2.36 -13.28
C THR A 18 5.27 1.37 -13.65
N GLY A 19 5.06 0.54 -14.60
CA GLY A 19 6.04 -0.48 -15.02
C GLY A 19 5.46 -1.44 -16.05
N SER A 20 4.13 -1.37 -16.25
CA SER A 20 3.42 -2.15 -17.24
C SER A 20 2.80 -1.22 -18.28
N GLN A 21 3.35 -1.19 -19.48
CA GLN A 21 2.76 -0.44 -20.60
C GLN A 21 1.31 -0.85 -20.89
N GLN A 22 0.97 -2.10 -20.60
CA GLN A 22 -0.39 -2.60 -20.79
C GLN A 22 -1.34 -2.01 -19.77
N LEU A 23 -0.92 -1.96 -18.50
CA LEU A 23 -1.69 -1.36 -17.42
C LEU A 23 -1.86 0.14 -17.65
N ASP A 24 -0.79 0.84 -18.06
CA ASP A 24 -0.81 2.26 -18.35
C ASP A 24 -1.85 2.60 -19.44
N LYS A 25 -1.92 1.80 -20.51
CA LYS A 25 -2.95 1.96 -21.55
C LYS A 25 -4.37 1.75 -21.03
N GLN A 26 -4.58 0.80 -20.12
CA GLN A 26 -5.90 0.49 -19.57
C GLN A 26 -6.37 1.52 -18.55
N THR A 27 -5.46 2.02 -17.74
CA THR A 27 -5.74 3.01 -16.69
C THR A 27 -5.74 4.45 -17.19
N GLY A 28 -5.18 4.69 -18.37
CA GLY A 28 -4.94 6.03 -18.89
C GLY A 28 -3.78 6.74 -18.20
N CYS A 29 -2.80 6.00 -17.67
CA CYS A 29 -1.56 6.57 -17.16
C CYS A 29 -0.79 7.23 -18.31
N ILE A 30 -0.54 8.53 -18.20
CA ILE A 30 0.21 9.31 -19.17
C ILE A 30 1.67 9.50 -18.80
N GLY A 31 2.00 9.26 -17.53
CA GLY A 31 3.37 9.32 -17.04
C GLY A 31 3.45 9.71 -15.57
N HIS A 32 4.66 9.97 -15.11
CA HIS A 32 4.89 10.43 -13.75
C HIS A 32 5.99 11.48 -13.67
N LEU A 33 5.93 12.29 -12.61
CA LEU A 33 6.91 13.32 -12.30
C LEU A 33 7.50 13.09 -10.91
N ARG A 34 8.75 13.48 -10.75
CA ARG A 34 9.44 13.47 -9.46
C ARG A 34 9.83 14.90 -9.10
N GLY A 35 9.50 15.30 -7.90
CA GLY A 35 9.79 16.62 -7.39
C GLY A 35 10.64 16.59 -6.12
N ASP A 36 11.33 17.69 -5.91
CA ASP A 36 12.11 17.96 -4.70
C ASP A 36 11.59 19.25 -4.07
N MET A 37 10.94 19.12 -2.92
CA MET A 37 10.32 20.24 -2.20
C MET A 37 11.32 21.25 -1.64
N ASP A 38 12.61 20.88 -1.53
CA ASP A 38 13.66 21.78 -1.09
C ASP A 38 14.18 22.67 -2.24
N ARG A 39 13.74 22.41 -3.46
CA ARG A 39 14.08 23.18 -4.65
C ARG A 39 12.94 24.12 -5.06
N SER A 40 13.28 25.19 -5.73
CA SER A 40 12.33 26.22 -6.21
C SER A 40 12.42 26.42 -7.72
N GLY A 41 11.39 27.05 -8.27
CA GLY A 41 11.30 27.39 -9.70
C GLY A 41 11.37 26.14 -10.59
N SER A 42 12.13 26.24 -11.70
CA SER A 42 12.30 25.13 -12.66
C SER A 42 13.01 23.90 -12.10
N GLY A 43 13.68 24.03 -10.97
CA GLY A 43 14.34 22.92 -10.28
C GLY A 43 13.41 22.08 -9.40
N PHE A 44 12.15 22.49 -9.21
CA PHE A 44 11.18 21.78 -8.39
C PHE A 44 10.93 20.36 -8.91
N PHE A 45 10.67 20.21 -10.19
CA PHE A 45 10.61 18.90 -10.84
C PHE A 45 11.98 18.49 -11.35
N THR A 46 12.49 17.38 -10.85
CA THR A 46 13.83 16.89 -11.13
C THR A 46 13.87 15.86 -12.24
N SER A 47 12.77 15.15 -12.46
CA SER A 47 12.61 14.22 -13.58
C SER A 47 11.14 13.96 -13.88
N TRP A 48 10.87 13.53 -15.09
CA TRP A 48 9.57 13.06 -15.53
C TRP A 48 9.72 11.96 -16.57
N GLU A 49 8.77 11.05 -16.57
CA GLU A 49 8.68 9.96 -17.52
C GLU A 49 7.34 10.04 -18.23
N ASP A 50 7.37 10.22 -19.54
CA ASP A 50 6.21 10.41 -20.40
C ASP A 50 5.94 9.12 -21.17
N HIS A 51 4.82 8.47 -20.90
CA HIS A 51 4.50 7.16 -21.45
C HIS A 51 3.84 7.22 -22.83
N CYS A 52 3.27 8.37 -23.19
CA CYS A 52 2.49 8.51 -24.45
C CYS A 52 2.67 9.84 -25.17
N GLY A 53 3.57 10.71 -24.74
CA GLY A 53 3.81 12.04 -25.32
C GLY A 53 2.88 13.14 -24.80
N GLU A 54 1.92 12.80 -23.93
CA GLU A 54 0.89 13.74 -23.49
C GLU A 54 1.41 14.76 -22.47
N LEU A 55 2.38 14.38 -21.61
CA LEU A 55 3.00 15.32 -20.66
C LEU A 55 3.68 16.53 -21.35
N LYS A 56 3.95 16.43 -22.65
CA LYS A 56 4.57 17.48 -23.45
C LYS A 56 3.56 18.40 -24.13
N THR A 57 2.28 18.01 -24.13
CA THR A 57 1.24 18.83 -24.77
C THR A 57 1.00 20.12 -24.01
N GLN A 58 0.57 21.18 -24.74
CA GLN A 58 0.27 22.44 -24.10
C GLN A 58 -0.94 22.32 -23.18
N ALA A 59 -1.96 21.56 -23.56
CA ALA A 59 -3.16 21.36 -22.77
C ALA A 59 -2.85 20.73 -21.40
N PHE A 60 -2.00 19.69 -21.35
CA PHE A 60 -1.57 19.10 -20.10
C PHE A 60 -0.79 20.12 -19.25
N LYS A 61 0.17 20.82 -19.85
CA LYS A 61 1.01 21.79 -19.14
C LYS A 61 0.20 22.90 -18.51
N ASP A 62 -0.75 23.47 -19.25
CA ASP A 62 -1.59 24.56 -18.75
C ASP A 62 -2.39 24.10 -17.51
N GLU A 63 -3.05 22.94 -17.59
CA GLU A 63 -3.84 22.40 -16.46
C GLU A 63 -2.94 21.99 -15.30
N PHE A 64 -1.79 21.38 -15.58
CA PHE A 64 -0.83 20.95 -14.57
C PHE A 64 -0.18 22.15 -13.85
N ASP A 65 0.19 23.20 -14.58
CA ASP A 65 0.75 24.42 -14.01
C ASP A 65 -0.27 25.12 -13.12
N ASP A 66 -1.53 25.19 -13.52
CA ASP A 66 -2.62 25.72 -12.69
C ASP A 66 -2.81 24.89 -11.41
N PHE A 67 -2.76 23.57 -11.53
CA PHE A 67 -2.85 22.66 -10.38
C PHE A 67 -1.67 22.86 -9.39
N ILE A 68 -0.45 22.87 -9.89
CA ILE A 68 0.75 23.02 -9.04
C ILE A 68 0.80 24.42 -8.41
N ASN A 69 0.45 25.45 -9.17
CA ASN A 69 0.40 26.83 -8.64
C ASN A 69 -0.64 26.96 -7.53
N ALA A 70 -1.82 26.35 -7.70
CA ALA A 70 -2.83 26.34 -6.66
C ALA A 70 -2.31 25.62 -5.40
N LEU A 71 -1.73 24.42 -5.53
CA LEU A 71 -1.16 23.69 -4.39
C LEU A 71 -0.09 24.48 -3.62
N ARG A 72 0.73 25.26 -4.34
CA ARG A 72 1.87 25.95 -3.73
C ARG A 72 1.55 27.32 -3.16
N PHE A 73 0.58 28.02 -3.72
CA PHE A 73 0.39 29.47 -3.50
C PHE A 73 -1.03 29.85 -3.09
N ASP A 74 -2.00 28.96 -3.24
CA ASP A 74 -3.37 29.23 -2.83
C ASP A 74 -3.54 28.93 -1.33
N GLU A 75 -3.97 29.93 -0.57
CA GLU A 75 -4.18 29.84 0.87
C GLU A 75 -5.17 28.73 1.26
N ARG A 76 -6.10 28.37 0.37
CA ARG A 76 -7.08 27.29 0.58
C ARG A 76 -6.43 25.92 0.77
N TYR A 77 -5.27 25.71 0.18
CA TYR A 77 -4.51 24.45 0.28
C TYR A 77 -3.35 24.55 1.28
N ASP A 78 -3.34 25.63 2.09
CA ASP A 78 -2.39 25.90 3.18
C ASP A 78 -0.91 25.77 2.79
N GLY A 79 -0.62 26.02 1.51
CA GLY A 79 0.74 25.96 0.99
C GLY A 79 1.43 24.61 1.21
N ILE A 80 0.69 23.51 1.09
CA ILE A 80 1.15 22.12 1.33
C ILE A 80 2.50 21.87 0.66
N PHE A 81 2.64 22.35 -0.56
CA PHE A 81 3.86 22.21 -1.38
C PHE A 81 4.76 23.44 -1.33
N LYS A 82 4.61 24.32 -0.34
CA LYS A 82 5.44 25.51 -0.21
C LYS A 82 6.91 25.16 0.07
N ASN A 83 7.12 24.20 0.94
CA ASN A 83 8.43 23.66 1.30
C ASN A 83 8.28 22.32 2.03
N ARG A 84 9.41 21.64 2.29
CA ARG A 84 9.44 20.35 2.98
C ARG A 84 8.81 20.36 4.37
N SER A 85 8.94 21.43 5.12
CA SER A 85 8.34 21.55 6.46
C SER A 85 6.82 21.59 6.39
N SER A 86 6.25 22.32 5.42
CA SER A 86 4.81 22.34 5.16
C SER A 86 4.29 20.96 4.76
N LEU A 87 5.02 20.26 3.87
CA LEU A 87 4.71 18.91 3.47
C LEU A 87 4.73 17.94 4.66
N SER A 88 5.78 17.99 5.48
CA SER A 88 5.92 17.13 6.67
C SER A 88 4.77 17.34 7.65
N ARG A 89 4.38 18.59 7.88
CA ARG A 89 3.24 18.94 8.74
C ARG A 89 1.95 18.35 8.19
N TYR A 90 1.67 18.57 6.92
CA TYR A 90 0.47 18.04 6.27
C TYR A 90 0.38 16.51 6.34
N CYS A 91 1.46 15.81 6.02
CA CYS A 91 1.54 14.37 6.16
C CYS A 91 1.32 13.90 7.61
N TYR A 92 1.88 14.62 8.57
CA TYR A 92 1.71 14.31 9.99
C TYR A 92 0.26 14.47 10.47
N GLU A 93 -0.45 15.47 9.96
CA GLU A 93 -1.85 15.72 10.25
C GLU A 93 -2.79 14.69 9.62
N HIS A 94 -2.36 14.04 8.51
CA HIS A 94 -3.14 13.04 7.76
C HIS A 94 -2.51 11.63 7.86
N LYS A 95 -2.33 11.14 9.09
CA LYS A 95 -1.70 9.83 9.35
C LYS A 95 -2.40 8.65 8.70
N GLU A 96 -3.69 8.74 8.47
CA GLU A 96 -4.51 7.73 7.78
C GLU A 96 -4.14 7.57 6.29
N SER A 97 -3.46 8.56 5.72
CA SER A 97 -2.94 8.49 4.34
C SER A 97 -1.66 7.66 4.18
N VAL A 98 -1.08 7.21 5.30
CA VAL A 98 0.14 6.38 5.28
C VAL A 98 -0.15 5.07 4.57
N PHE A 99 0.67 4.75 3.57
CA PHE A 99 0.86 3.40 3.10
C PHE A 99 2.35 3.07 3.21
N ALA A 100 2.66 2.13 4.08
CA ALA A 100 4.04 1.75 4.29
C ALA A 100 4.48 0.85 3.15
N GLU A 101 5.46 1.33 2.44
CA GLU A 101 6.27 0.54 1.53
C GLU A 101 7.67 1.03 1.78
N ASP A 102 8.55 0.17 2.25
CA ASP A 102 9.92 0.49 2.62
C ASP A 102 10.14 1.14 4.00
N PHE A 103 11.41 1.43 4.28
CA PHE A 103 11.94 1.98 5.53
C PHE A 103 11.40 3.35 5.93
N ILE A 104 10.72 4.05 5.04
CA ILE A 104 10.27 5.41 5.25
C ILE A 104 8.78 5.51 4.94
N PRO A 105 7.96 6.04 5.88
CA PRO A 105 6.53 6.21 5.66
C PRO A 105 6.27 7.05 4.41
N GLN A 106 5.39 6.56 3.55
CA GLN A 106 4.91 7.27 2.39
C GLN A 106 3.44 7.61 2.59
N TYR A 107 3.03 8.73 2.06
CA TYR A 107 1.68 9.27 2.21
C TYR A 107 1.05 9.40 0.84
N GLY A 108 -0.19 8.97 0.71
CA GLY A 108 -0.90 8.91 -0.56
C GLY A 108 -2.11 9.82 -0.62
N PHE A 109 -2.13 10.72 -1.61
CA PHE A 109 -3.24 11.62 -1.87
C PHE A 109 -3.63 11.60 -3.34
N ARG A 110 -4.91 11.88 -3.59
CA ARG A 110 -5.44 12.03 -4.94
C ARG A 110 -6.00 13.43 -5.11
N VAL A 111 -5.75 14.01 -6.28
CA VAL A 111 -6.39 15.25 -6.74
C VAL A 111 -6.97 15.01 -8.13
N ASP A 112 -8.22 15.39 -8.30
CA ASP A 112 -8.89 15.38 -9.60
C ASP A 112 -9.02 16.81 -10.12
N THR A 113 -8.56 17.02 -11.34
CA THR A 113 -8.79 18.24 -12.14
C THR A 113 -9.82 17.93 -13.23
N PRO A 114 -10.21 18.87 -14.10
CA PRO A 114 -11.20 18.59 -15.13
C PRO A 114 -10.86 17.39 -16.02
N GLU A 115 -9.63 17.29 -16.51
CA GLU A 115 -9.22 16.25 -17.45
C GLU A 115 -8.36 15.15 -16.82
N TYR A 116 -7.62 15.49 -15.73
CA TYR A 116 -6.62 14.59 -15.16
C TYR A 116 -6.92 14.21 -13.71
N ALA A 117 -6.39 13.05 -13.31
CA ALA A 117 -6.29 12.61 -11.93
C ALA A 117 -4.81 12.47 -11.57
N TYR A 118 -4.41 13.09 -10.48
CA TYR A 118 -3.06 13.06 -9.97
C TYR A 118 -3.02 12.22 -8.70
N LEU A 119 -2.22 11.15 -8.73
CA LEU A 119 -1.93 10.36 -7.54
C LEU A 119 -0.59 10.82 -6.98
N LEU A 120 -0.63 11.41 -5.78
CA LEU A 120 0.50 12.02 -5.12
C LEU A 120 1.06 11.04 -4.09
N ARG A 121 2.32 10.64 -4.26
CA ARG A 121 3.06 9.89 -3.27
C ARG A 121 4.10 10.80 -2.63
N LEU A 122 3.94 11.03 -1.36
CA LEU A 122 4.74 11.98 -0.60
C LEU A 122 5.65 11.23 0.37
N ASN A 123 6.91 11.63 0.41
CA ASN A 123 7.91 11.10 1.33
C ASN A 123 8.69 12.25 1.99
N PRO A 124 8.14 12.88 3.03
CA PRO A 124 8.73 14.06 3.62
C PRO A 124 10.08 13.81 4.32
N MET A 125 10.42 12.55 4.59
CA MET A 125 11.68 12.18 5.26
C MET A 125 12.83 11.94 4.29
N GLN A 126 12.54 11.81 3.00
CA GLN A 126 13.56 11.60 1.96
C GLN A 126 14.21 12.93 1.57
N GLY A 127 15.54 12.94 1.40
CA GLY A 127 16.28 14.14 0.98
C GLY A 127 15.92 14.57 -0.43
N ASP A 128 16.17 13.70 -1.41
CA ASP A 128 15.84 13.92 -2.81
C ASP A 128 14.51 13.18 -3.15
N TYR A 129 13.76 13.70 -4.11
CA TYR A 129 12.54 13.07 -4.62
C TYR A 129 11.50 12.77 -3.52
N ASN A 130 11.17 13.77 -2.73
CA ASN A 130 10.15 13.64 -1.69
C ASN A 130 8.70 13.78 -2.19
N LEU A 131 8.51 14.00 -3.48
CA LEU A 131 7.23 14.07 -4.17
C LEU A 131 7.26 13.26 -5.45
N TYR A 132 6.27 12.38 -5.62
CA TYR A 132 5.97 11.68 -6.87
C TYR A 132 4.54 11.99 -7.27
N ILE A 133 4.31 12.34 -8.52
CA ILE A 133 2.99 12.62 -9.09
C ILE A 133 2.79 11.69 -10.27
N TYR A 134 1.84 10.77 -10.13
CA TYR A 134 1.41 9.87 -11.21
C TYR A 134 0.20 10.49 -11.88
N CYS A 135 0.29 10.70 -13.19
CA CYS A 135 -0.69 11.44 -13.98
C CYS A 135 -1.54 10.48 -14.79
N TYR A 136 -2.86 10.62 -14.68
CA TYR A 136 -3.85 9.77 -15.34
C TYR A 136 -4.88 10.62 -16.05
N ARG A 137 -5.39 10.16 -17.18
CA ARG A 137 -6.65 10.68 -17.72
C ARG A 137 -7.78 10.26 -16.77
N ARG A 138 -8.45 11.24 -16.17
CA ARG A 138 -9.39 11.01 -15.06
C ARG A 138 -10.49 10.02 -15.40
N GLU A 139 -11.14 10.18 -16.56
CA GLU A 139 -12.23 9.28 -16.94
C GLU A 139 -11.78 7.86 -17.24
N MET A 140 -10.59 7.68 -17.80
CA MET A 140 -10.04 6.35 -18.04
C MET A 140 -9.69 5.64 -16.73
N LEU A 141 -9.05 6.34 -15.79
CA LEU A 141 -8.76 5.78 -14.46
C LEU A 141 -10.06 5.39 -13.75
N LYS A 142 -11.08 6.27 -13.77
CA LYS A 142 -12.38 6.00 -13.17
C LYS A 142 -13.04 4.75 -13.76
N GLN A 143 -13.12 4.66 -15.09
CA GLN A 143 -13.71 3.51 -15.77
C GLN A 143 -12.93 2.21 -15.48
N HIS A 144 -11.61 2.29 -15.40
CA HIS A 144 -10.78 1.14 -15.04
C HIS A 144 -11.10 0.70 -13.61
N MET A 145 -11.12 1.62 -12.65
CA MET A 145 -11.44 1.31 -11.25
C MET A 145 -12.85 0.73 -11.08
N GLU A 146 -13.84 1.21 -11.83
CA GLU A 146 -15.18 0.63 -11.83
C GLU A 146 -15.19 -0.83 -12.34
N LYS A 147 -14.42 -1.13 -13.39
CA LYS A 147 -14.25 -2.51 -13.90
C LYS A 147 -13.52 -3.39 -12.88
N THR A 148 -12.48 -2.87 -12.25
CA THR A 148 -11.68 -3.61 -11.26
C THR A 148 -12.43 -3.86 -9.94
N ALA A 149 -13.51 -3.16 -9.67
CA ALA A 149 -14.32 -3.34 -8.46
C ALA A 149 -14.82 -4.78 -8.28
N ARG A 150 -14.95 -5.55 -9.38
CA ARG A 150 -15.29 -6.98 -9.34
C ARG A 150 -14.12 -7.87 -8.93
N GLY A 151 -12.91 -7.37 -8.98
CA GLY A 151 -11.68 -8.09 -8.69
C GLY A 151 -11.23 -9.03 -9.81
N ILE A 152 -10.05 -9.62 -9.61
CA ILE A 152 -9.41 -10.55 -10.54
C ILE A 152 -9.94 -11.95 -10.30
N CYS A 153 -10.48 -12.57 -11.34
CA CYS A 153 -11.02 -13.93 -11.30
C CYS A 153 -9.93 -14.95 -11.62
N PHE A 154 -9.59 -15.80 -10.68
CA PHE A 154 -8.70 -16.94 -10.90
C PHE A 154 -9.50 -18.19 -11.24
N LEU A 155 -9.10 -18.83 -12.33
CA LEU A 155 -9.77 -19.99 -12.90
C LEU A 155 -9.04 -21.29 -12.54
N ASP A 156 -9.75 -22.42 -12.61
CA ASP A 156 -9.13 -23.75 -12.70
C ASP A 156 -8.85 -24.13 -14.17
N THR A 157 -8.28 -25.31 -14.40
CA THR A 157 -7.95 -25.79 -15.74
C THR A 157 -9.18 -26.11 -16.60
N SER A 158 -10.37 -26.18 -16.00
CA SER A 158 -11.64 -26.33 -16.71
C SER A 158 -12.28 -24.99 -17.10
N GLY A 159 -11.68 -23.86 -16.70
CA GLY A 159 -12.21 -22.52 -16.90
C GLY A 159 -13.24 -22.09 -15.86
N LYS A 160 -13.43 -22.86 -14.78
CA LYS A 160 -14.33 -22.52 -13.68
C LYS A 160 -13.62 -21.60 -12.66
N GLU A 161 -14.33 -20.62 -12.14
CA GLU A 161 -13.82 -19.75 -11.07
C GLU A 161 -13.46 -20.57 -9.82
N ARG A 162 -12.22 -20.40 -9.36
CA ARG A 162 -11.72 -20.95 -8.10
C ARG A 162 -11.88 -19.97 -6.96
N PHE A 163 -11.44 -18.73 -7.19
CA PHE A 163 -11.55 -17.64 -6.25
C PHE A 163 -11.37 -16.31 -6.98
N ARG A 164 -11.66 -15.24 -6.26
CA ARG A 164 -11.51 -13.86 -6.74
C ARG A 164 -10.78 -13.03 -5.70
N ILE A 165 -9.90 -12.13 -6.14
CA ILE A 165 -9.18 -11.20 -5.26
C ILE A 165 -9.39 -9.76 -5.74
N PRO A 166 -9.35 -8.77 -4.85
CA PRO A 166 -9.31 -7.36 -5.24
C PRO A 166 -8.09 -7.06 -6.12
N ASP A 167 -8.22 -6.04 -6.98
CA ASP A 167 -7.08 -5.48 -7.70
C ASP A 167 -6.03 -4.95 -6.72
N GLY A 168 -4.75 -5.23 -7.00
CA GLY A 168 -3.64 -4.90 -6.10
C GLY A 168 -3.41 -5.90 -4.95
N ASP A 169 -4.29 -6.87 -4.77
CA ASP A 169 -4.08 -7.96 -3.80
C ASP A 169 -3.07 -8.99 -4.34
N SER A 170 -2.62 -9.90 -3.47
CA SER A 170 -1.59 -10.87 -3.82
C SER A 170 -2.08 -12.30 -3.73
N ILE A 171 -1.45 -13.15 -4.54
CA ILE A 171 -1.55 -14.61 -4.42
C ILE A 171 -0.24 -15.18 -3.90
N ARG A 172 -0.34 -16.32 -3.23
CA ARG A 172 0.80 -17.20 -2.93
C ARG A 172 0.85 -18.34 -3.89
N VAL A 173 1.98 -18.50 -4.55
CA VAL A 173 2.31 -19.67 -5.39
C VAL A 173 3.21 -20.59 -4.59
N THR A 174 2.83 -21.86 -4.45
CA THR A 174 3.62 -22.91 -3.78
C THR A 174 4.07 -23.93 -4.81
N ARG A 175 5.37 -24.23 -4.81
CA ARG A 175 6.00 -25.20 -5.70
C ARG A 175 5.94 -26.62 -5.11
N PRO A 176 6.20 -27.69 -5.90
CA PRO A 176 6.19 -29.05 -5.42
C PRO A 176 7.17 -29.35 -4.28
N ASP A 177 8.27 -28.60 -4.19
CA ASP A 177 9.26 -28.70 -3.12
C ASP A 177 8.83 -28.00 -1.81
N GLY A 178 7.63 -27.40 -1.79
CA GLY A 178 7.11 -26.65 -0.65
C GLY A 178 7.60 -25.19 -0.58
N SER A 179 8.53 -24.78 -1.42
CA SER A 179 8.91 -23.37 -1.53
C SER A 179 7.75 -22.53 -2.05
N HIS A 180 7.67 -21.25 -1.65
CA HIS A 180 6.61 -20.38 -2.11
C HIS A 180 7.13 -19.00 -2.49
N SER A 181 6.32 -18.29 -3.27
CA SER A 181 6.51 -16.89 -3.61
C SER A 181 5.17 -16.17 -3.62
N ASP A 182 5.17 -14.91 -3.21
CA ASP A 182 3.99 -14.07 -3.18
C ASP A 182 4.06 -13.08 -4.35
N HIS A 183 2.93 -12.91 -5.05
CA HIS A 183 2.86 -12.09 -6.24
C HIS A 183 1.67 -11.15 -6.16
N THR A 184 1.92 -9.85 -6.27
CA THR A 184 0.87 -8.85 -6.43
C THR A 184 0.20 -9.02 -7.78
N CYS A 185 -1.12 -8.92 -7.80
CA CYS A 185 -1.93 -9.11 -8.98
C CYS A 185 -2.63 -7.82 -9.35
N ARG A 186 -2.61 -7.48 -10.64
CA ARG A 186 -3.27 -6.30 -11.18
C ARG A 186 -4.25 -6.68 -12.26
N TYR A 187 -5.43 -6.12 -12.18
CA TYR A 187 -6.47 -6.31 -13.18
C TYR A 187 -6.08 -5.64 -14.49
N ILE A 188 -6.17 -6.36 -15.58
CA ILE A 188 -6.02 -5.80 -16.93
C ILE A 188 -7.39 -5.77 -17.63
N ASP A 189 -8.04 -6.92 -17.72
CA ASP A 189 -9.41 -7.06 -18.23
C ASP A 189 -10.04 -8.36 -17.65
N GLU A 190 -11.23 -8.71 -18.12
CA GLU A 190 -11.99 -9.85 -17.59
C GLU A 190 -11.24 -11.19 -17.68
N ASN A 191 -10.32 -11.32 -18.63
CA ASN A 191 -9.60 -12.58 -18.89
C ASN A 191 -8.11 -12.49 -18.55
N ARG A 192 -7.58 -11.30 -18.25
CA ARG A 192 -6.13 -11.10 -18.10
C ARG A 192 -5.81 -10.35 -16.82
N ALA A 193 -4.73 -10.77 -16.21
CA ALA A 193 -4.11 -10.07 -15.06
C ALA A 193 -2.59 -10.03 -15.22
N GLU A 194 -1.99 -9.01 -14.67
CA GLU A 194 -0.56 -8.97 -14.39
C GLU A 194 -0.32 -9.62 -13.03
N ILE A 195 0.64 -10.56 -12.95
CA ILE A 195 0.96 -11.31 -11.74
C ILE A 195 2.46 -11.16 -11.46
N GLY A 196 2.80 -10.36 -10.45
CA GLY A 196 4.16 -9.91 -10.19
C GLY A 196 4.47 -8.59 -10.90
N TYR A 197 5.76 -8.26 -11.04
CA TYR A 197 6.20 -7.01 -11.68
C TYR A 197 6.89 -7.30 -13.02
N GLY A 198 6.58 -6.50 -14.04
CA GLY A 198 7.26 -6.49 -15.34
C GLY A 198 6.42 -6.96 -16.52
N VAL A 199 6.94 -6.68 -17.72
CA VAL A 199 6.22 -6.86 -19.01
C VAL A 199 5.87 -8.33 -19.30
N ASP A 200 6.66 -9.25 -18.76
CA ASP A 200 6.51 -10.71 -19.01
C ASP A 200 5.52 -11.38 -18.04
N ASN A 201 4.91 -10.63 -17.16
CA ASN A 201 4.01 -11.12 -16.12
C ASN A 201 2.52 -10.96 -16.46
N LEU A 202 2.21 -10.68 -17.71
CA LEU A 202 0.84 -10.62 -18.20
C LEU A 202 0.33 -12.01 -18.57
N TYR A 203 -0.69 -12.47 -17.84
CA TYR A 203 -1.26 -13.80 -18.02
C TYR A 203 -2.71 -13.74 -18.46
N HIS A 204 -3.07 -14.56 -19.44
CA HIS A 204 -4.45 -14.98 -19.63
C HIS A 204 -4.81 -16.00 -18.54
N MET A 205 -5.92 -15.79 -17.82
CA MET A 205 -6.19 -16.54 -16.59
C MET A 205 -6.32 -18.06 -16.77
N THR A 206 -6.86 -18.50 -17.93
CA THR A 206 -6.89 -19.94 -18.27
C THR A 206 -5.48 -20.50 -18.48
N GLN A 207 -4.64 -19.78 -19.24
CA GLN A 207 -3.25 -20.18 -19.47
C GLN A 207 -2.43 -20.19 -18.19
N PHE A 208 -2.68 -19.24 -17.29
CA PHE A 208 -2.05 -19.23 -15.97
C PHE A 208 -2.40 -20.50 -15.18
N ALA A 209 -3.68 -20.88 -15.14
CA ALA A 209 -4.12 -22.10 -14.46
C ALA A 209 -3.47 -23.37 -15.05
N GLU A 210 -3.41 -23.48 -16.38
CA GLU A 210 -2.77 -24.58 -17.08
C GLU A 210 -1.26 -24.64 -16.81
N TRP A 211 -0.60 -23.49 -16.84
CA TRP A 211 0.84 -23.40 -16.57
C TRP A 211 1.16 -23.81 -15.12
N MET A 212 0.36 -23.36 -14.15
CA MET A 212 0.50 -23.77 -12.75
C MET A 212 0.33 -25.27 -12.58
N ALA A 213 -0.72 -25.86 -13.18
CA ALA A 213 -0.98 -27.31 -13.10
C ALA A 213 0.14 -28.12 -13.75
N ARG A 214 0.62 -27.69 -14.92
CA ARG A 214 1.72 -28.39 -15.66
C ARG A 214 3.01 -28.44 -14.85
N ASN A 215 3.29 -27.40 -14.05
CA ASN A 215 4.48 -27.32 -13.19
C ASN A 215 4.25 -27.93 -11.80
N GLY A 216 3.07 -28.49 -11.52
CA GLY A 216 2.71 -29.00 -10.20
C GLY A 216 2.60 -27.93 -9.12
N ASN A 217 2.51 -26.65 -9.51
CA ASN A 217 2.36 -25.53 -8.59
C ASN A 217 0.91 -25.39 -8.11
N THR A 218 0.75 -24.96 -6.87
CA THR A 218 -0.54 -24.55 -6.34
C THR A 218 -0.55 -23.04 -6.08
N TYR A 219 -1.73 -22.42 -6.10
CA TYR A 219 -1.87 -20.99 -5.81
C TYR A 219 -3.17 -20.72 -5.07
N VAL A 220 -3.09 -19.77 -4.15
CA VAL A 220 -4.19 -19.36 -3.28
C VAL A 220 -4.11 -17.85 -3.00
N PRO A 221 -5.23 -17.19 -2.67
CA PRO A 221 -5.16 -15.83 -2.18
C PRO A 221 -4.22 -15.72 -0.98
N LEU A 222 -3.29 -14.76 -0.98
CA LEU A 222 -2.32 -14.63 0.11
C LEU A 222 -3.02 -14.47 1.46
N ARG A 223 -4.06 -13.63 1.53
CA ARG A 223 -4.83 -13.42 2.76
C ARG A 223 -5.48 -14.70 3.30
N SER A 224 -5.94 -15.59 2.43
CA SER A 224 -6.55 -16.86 2.87
C SER A 224 -5.52 -17.91 3.28
N SER A 225 -4.28 -17.79 2.79
CA SER A 225 -3.18 -18.69 3.18
C SER A 225 -2.53 -18.33 4.51
N LEU A 226 -2.77 -17.11 5.01
CA LEU A 226 -2.23 -16.66 6.27
C LEU A 226 -3.03 -17.22 7.45
N PRO A 227 -2.39 -17.52 8.59
CA PRO A 227 -3.08 -17.94 9.79
C PRO A 227 -4.01 -16.81 10.29
N LYS A 228 -5.05 -17.16 11.05
CA LYS A 228 -5.93 -16.17 11.66
C LYS A 228 -5.18 -15.21 12.58
N GLN A 229 -4.19 -15.75 13.29
CA GLN A 229 -3.29 -15.01 14.15
C GLN A 229 -1.95 -15.73 14.27
N CYS A 230 -0.90 -15.00 14.62
CA CYS A 230 0.40 -15.55 14.98
C CYS A 230 1.05 -14.71 16.09
N TYR A 231 2.03 -15.29 16.76
CA TYR A 231 2.94 -14.54 17.62
C TYR A 231 4.10 -13.97 16.79
N SER A 232 4.62 -12.83 17.21
CA SER A 232 5.79 -12.23 16.59
C SER A 232 6.61 -11.45 17.59
N LEU A 233 7.82 -11.06 17.21
CA LEU A 233 8.74 -10.27 18.00
C LEU A 233 8.86 -8.86 17.44
N LEU A 234 8.68 -7.84 18.27
CA LEU A 234 9.03 -6.47 17.91
C LEU A 234 10.55 -6.30 17.94
N LEU A 235 11.14 -5.86 16.84
CA LEU A 235 12.58 -5.76 16.69
C LEU A 235 13.21 -4.69 17.59
N ASP A 236 12.52 -3.58 17.80
CA ASP A 236 12.95 -2.44 18.62
C ASP A 236 12.89 -2.73 20.11
N THR A 237 11.78 -3.24 20.62
CA THR A 237 11.56 -3.47 22.06
C THR A 237 11.88 -4.89 22.51
N GLY A 238 11.91 -5.85 21.60
CA GLY A 238 12.05 -7.26 21.91
C GLY A 238 10.80 -7.90 22.53
N ASN A 239 9.67 -7.20 22.54
CA ASN A 239 8.42 -7.71 23.13
C ASN A 239 7.75 -8.73 22.22
N VAL A 240 7.18 -9.77 22.83
CA VAL A 240 6.29 -10.71 22.13
C VAL A 240 4.92 -10.06 21.91
N VAL A 241 4.41 -10.16 20.70
CA VAL A 241 3.13 -9.57 20.30
C VAL A 241 2.31 -10.57 19.48
N ILE A 242 1.00 -10.30 19.34
CA ILE A 242 0.10 -11.06 18.48
C ILE A 242 -0.24 -10.22 17.26
N LEU A 243 -0.12 -10.83 16.09
CA LEU A 243 -0.59 -10.29 14.82
C LEU A 243 -1.87 -11.01 14.41
N LYS A 244 -2.85 -10.28 13.90
CA LYS A 244 -4.09 -10.86 13.37
C LYS A 244 -4.23 -10.56 11.89
N ARG A 245 -4.72 -11.55 11.15
CA ARG A 245 -4.91 -11.44 9.71
C ARG A 245 -5.91 -10.34 9.34
N GLY A 246 -5.50 -9.46 8.43
CA GLY A 246 -6.34 -8.35 7.94
C GLY A 246 -6.35 -7.13 8.85
N GLU A 247 -5.60 -7.14 9.94
CA GLU A 247 -5.42 -5.99 10.83
C GLU A 247 -4.01 -5.40 10.64
N THR A 248 -3.92 -4.08 10.69
CA THR A 248 -2.65 -3.35 10.68
C THR A 248 -2.24 -3.05 12.12
N GLY A 249 -1.05 -3.54 12.53
CA GLY A 249 -0.52 -3.36 13.89
C GLY A 249 -0.42 -4.67 14.66
N TYR A 250 -0.35 -4.56 15.98
CA TYR A 250 -0.13 -5.71 16.87
C TYR A 250 -0.85 -5.58 18.22
N TYR A 251 -1.12 -6.71 18.85
CA TYR A 251 -1.63 -6.78 20.22
C TYR A 251 -0.46 -7.08 21.16
N LYS A 252 -0.28 -6.25 22.19
CA LYS A 252 0.71 -6.49 23.22
C LYS A 252 0.35 -7.76 23.99
N THR A 253 1.38 -8.49 24.43
CA THR A 253 1.26 -9.61 25.35
C THR A 253 2.03 -9.31 26.62
N ASP A 254 1.64 -9.95 27.71
CA ASP A 254 2.35 -9.91 29.00
C ASP A 254 3.24 -11.15 29.18
N ILE A 255 3.72 -11.74 28.06
CA ILE A 255 4.58 -12.93 28.10
C ILE A 255 5.96 -12.52 28.65
N PRO A 256 6.34 -13.01 29.84
CA PRO A 256 7.60 -12.64 30.47
C PRO A 256 8.77 -13.27 29.71
N HIS A 257 9.82 -12.51 29.51
CA HIS A 257 11.10 -12.96 28.95
C HIS A 257 12.22 -12.04 29.44
N THR A 258 13.45 -12.54 29.49
CA THR A 258 14.61 -11.82 29.99
C THR A 258 15.56 -11.38 28.89
N SER A 259 15.44 -11.98 27.69
CA SER A 259 16.27 -11.66 26.53
C SER A 259 15.48 -11.76 25.23
N LYS A 260 16.01 -11.17 24.16
CA LYS A 260 15.42 -11.28 22.79
C LYS A 260 15.48 -12.72 22.28
N GLU A 261 16.50 -13.47 22.64
CA GLU A 261 16.68 -14.88 22.27
C GLU A 261 15.58 -15.73 22.93
N GLU A 262 15.32 -15.51 24.20
CA GLU A 262 14.22 -16.17 24.92
C GLU A 262 12.86 -15.78 24.33
N ALA A 263 12.64 -14.50 24.06
CA ALA A 263 11.42 -14.04 23.40
C ALA A 263 11.23 -14.68 22.04
N ARG A 264 12.29 -14.85 21.24
CA ARG A 264 12.23 -15.52 19.93
C ARG A 264 11.87 -17.00 20.08
N ALA A 265 12.47 -17.69 21.03
CA ALA A 265 12.15 -19.09 21.32
C ALA A 265 10.67 -19.27 21.73
N LEU A 266 10.15 -18.35 22.55
CA LEU A 266 8.73 -18.34 22.94
C LEU A 266 7.81 -18.11 21.73
N VAL A 267 8.13 -17.16 20.85
CA VAL A 267 7.37 -16.93 19.61
C VAL A 267 7.35 -18.20 18.77
N GLU A 268 8.48 -18.87 18.57
CA GLU A 268 8.56 -20.12 17.80
C GLU A 268 7.76 -21.24 18.44
N GLU A 269 7.81 -21.36 19.77
CA GLU A 269 7.02 -22.36 20.49
C GLU A 269 5.51 -22.12 20.36
N TYR A 270 5.05 -20.89 20.58
CA TYR A 270 3.63 -20.55 20.47
C TYR A 270 3.12 -20.69 19.03
N ASN A 271 3.88 -20.23 18.05
CA ASN A 271 3.54 -20.40 16.63
C ASN A 271 3.48 -21.87 16.23
N ARG A 272 4.40 -22.71 16.72
CA ARG A 272 4.37 -24.16 16.51
C ARG A 272 3.09 -24.78 17.07
N LYS A 273 2.64 -24.38 18.27
CA LYS A 273 1.38 -24.83 18.87
C LYS A 273 0.16 -24.42 18.03
N LEU A 274 0.23 -23.28 17.35
CA LEU A 274 -0.80 -22.80 16.43
C LEU A 274 -0.69 -23.41 15.03
N GLY A 275 0.34 -24.20 14.73
CA GLY A 275 0.61 -24.71 13.39
C GLY A 275 1.08 -23.61 12.41
N VAL A 276 1.64 -22.51 12.92
CA VAL A 276 2.11 -21.37 12.14
C VAL A 276 3.60 -21.51 11.87
N THR A 277 3.98 -21.43 10.59
CA THR A 277 5.38 -21.46 10.17
C THR A 277 6.01 -20.07 10.27
N ARG A 278 7.35 -20.03 10.33
CA ARG A 278 8.11 -18.76 10.30
C ARG A 278 7.81 -17.94 9.04
N ALA A 279 7.67 -18.59 7.89
CA ALA A 279 7.30 -17.91 6.64
C ALA A 279 5.92 -17.26 6.71
N GLN A 280 4.96 -17.91 7.38
CA GLN A 280 3.64 -17.32 7.61
C GLN A 280 3.69 -16.16 8.60
N GLU A 281 4.53 -16.24 9.66
CA GLU A 281 4.77 -15.13 10.57
C GLU A 281 5.32 -13.90 9.81
N GLU A 282 6.36 -14.08 8.98
CA GLU A 282 6.94 -13.00 8.18
C GLU A 282 5.92 -12.41 7.19
N ALA A 283 5.12 -13.25 6.54
CA ALA A 283 4.06 -12.80 5.65
C ALA A 283 2.94 -12.04 6.38
N MET A 284 2.65 -12.38 7.64
CA MET A 284 1.72 -11.63 8.51
C MET A 284 2.24 -10.23 8.84
N LYS A 285 3.54 -10.03 8.86
CA LYS A 285 4.18 -8.71 9.01
C LYS A 285 4.03 -7.82 7.78
N GLY A 286 3.42 -8.33 6.69
CA GLY A 286 3.18 -7.57 5.46
C GLY A 286 4.42 -7.25 4.64
N GLY A 287 5.53 -7.99 4.84
CA GLY A 287 6.80 -7.75 4.16
C GLY A 287 7.50 -6.44 4.56
N SER A 288 6.87 -5.61 5.38
CA SER A 288 7.42 -4.36 5.88
C SER A 288 8.08 -4.58 7.25
N MET A 289 9.36 -4.29 7.36
CA MET A 289 10.05 -4.28 8.66
C MET A 289 9.53 -3.20 9.61
N PHE A 290 8.67 -2.29 9.15
CA PHE A 290 8.24 -1.08 9.85
C PHE A 290 6.73 -0.87 9.96
N GLY A 291 5.90 -1.76 9.43
CA GLY A 291 4.44 -1.66 9.49
C GLY A 291 3.81 -1.88 10.86
N PHE A 292 4.62 -2.01 11.91
CA PHE A 292 4.17 -2.42 13.25
C PHE A 292 4.27 -1.35 14.32
N ASP A 293 4.47 -0.10 13.95
CA ASP A 293 4.70 1.00 14.90
C ASP A 293 3.49 1.38 15.75
N LYS A 294 2.31 0.80 15.50
CA LYS A 294 1.13 1.09 16.32
C LYS A 294 0.61 -0.19 16.95
N PRO A 295 0.58 -0.26 18.29
CA PRO A 295 -0.22 -1.27 18.95
C PRO A 295 -1.65 -1.09 18.45
N ILE A 296 -2.21 -2.15 17.87
CA ILE A 296 -3.66 -2.24 17.80
C ILE A 296 -4.09 -2.17 19.25
N ALA A 297 -4.99 -1.26 19.53
CA ALA A 297 -5.48 -1.06 20.84
C ALA A 297 -5.84 -2.38 21.49
N ASP A 298 -5.38 -2.54 22.72
CA ASP A 298 -5.86 -3.61 23.59
C ASP A 298 -7.39 -3.59 23.55
N PRO A 299 -8.07 -4.68 23.20
CA PRO A 299 -9.53 -4.76 23.22
C PRO A 299 -10.13 -4.28 24.54
N ALA A 300 -9.38 -4.40 25.66
CA ALA A 300 -9.74 -3.84 26.95
C ALA A 300 -9.83 -2.31 26.99
N ASN A 301 -9.30 -1.60 25.97
CA ASN A 301 -9.36 -0.14 25.88
C ASN A 301 -10.47 0.37 24.95
N TYR A 302 -11.31 -0.52 24.43
CA TYR A 302 -12.41 -0.18 23.53
C TYR A 302 -13.73 -0.74 24.06
N ASP A 303 -14.82 0.00 23.81
CA ASP A 303 -16.16 -0.50 24.08
C ASP A 303 -16.59 -1.54 23.02
N ALA A 304 -17.78 -2.11 23.21
CA ALA A 304 -18.35 -3.10 22.29
C ALA A 304 -18.60 -2.54 20.87
N GLN A 305 -18.57 -1.24 20.68
CA GLN A 305 -18.74 -0.51 19.42
C GLN A 305 -17.38 -0.12 18.80
N GLY A 306 -16.25 -0.51 19.42
CA GLY A 306 -14.90 -0.20 18.93
C GLY A 306 -14.47 1.24 19.21
N GLN A 307 -15.16 1.99 20.09
CA GLN A 307 -14.76 3.33 20.49
C GLN A 307 -13.74 3.27 21.64
N PRO A 308 -12.69 4.12 21.63
CA PRO A 308 -11.71 4.12 22.70
C PRO A 308 -12.35 4.50 24.03
N LEU A 309 -12.19 3.62 25.03
CA LEU A 309 -12.58 3.94 26.40
C LEU A 309 -11.72 5.11 26.91
N LYS A 310 -12.36 6.18 27.40
CA LYS A 310 -11.64 7.31 27.99
C LYS A 310 -10.73 6.79 29.09
N ARG A 311 -9.42 6.96 28.95
CA ARG A 311 -8.47 6.70 30.05
C ARG A 311 -8.96 7.48 31.26
N ARG A 312 -9.22 6.78 32.38
CA ARG A 312 -9.31 7.43 33.68
C ARG A 312 -7.97 8.15 33.91
N GLU A 313 -8.02 9.48 33.96
CA GLU A 313 -6.90 10.25 34.46
C GLU A 313 -6.55 9.66 35.85
N LYS A 314 -5.32 9.15 35.99
CA LYS A 314 -4.81 8.84 37.30
C LYS A 314 -4.79 10.16 38.07
N ASP A 315 -5.66 10.27 39.07
CA ASP A 315 -5.56 11.31 40.08
C ASP A 315 -4.10 11.39 40.50
N ARG A 316 -3.44 12.49 40.11
CA ARG A 316 -2.20 12.89 40.75
C ARG A 316 -2.61 13.39 42.13
N GLY A 317 -2.74 12.41 43.04
CA GLY A 317 -2.89 12.71 44.44
C GLY A 317 -1.74 13.62 44.88
N ASP A 318 -2.11 14.76 45.43
CA ASP A 318 -1.26 15.69 46.11
C ASP A 318 -0.33 14.97 47.08
N ALA A 319 0.97 14.95 46.79
CA ALA A 319 1.99 14.73 47.81
C ALA A 319 2.35 16.11 48.35
N ARG A 320 1.79 16.40 49.49
CA ARG A 320 2.36 17.39 50.44
C ARG A 320 3.60 16.86 51.12
#